data_5789478726c4cf4b9523d472b59c0e71
#
_entry.id   5789478726c4cf4b9523d472b59c0e71
#
_cell.length_a   1.000
_cell.length_b   1.000
_cell.length_c   1.000
_cell.angle_alpha   90.00
_cell.angle_beta   90.00
_cell.angle_gamma   90.00
#
_symmetry.space_group_name_H-M   'P 1'
#
loop_
_entity.id
_entity.type
_entity.pdbx_description
1 polymer ?
#
loop_
_entity_poly.entity_id
_entity_poly.type
_entity_poly.pdbx_seq_one_letter_code
_entity_poly.pdbx_strand_id
1 'polypeptide(L)'
;MTEVVTEAAKDTQQTEAQQEEQTAEQQDEEQNNSGENNSSYQYVERASYENGESVSLNPSWQYADHSAINSGCAVMYKATANRKNIVVGVNAGHGTSGGTSVKTLCHPDGSAKTTGGTTGAGATKAVAVSGGMSFNDGTPESSVTLRMAQILKDKLLAAGYDVLMVRDGSDVQLDNVARTVICNNAADCHIALHWDGDGLSYDKGCFYISVPGGIKGMEPVASHWQQHDALGASLIEGLRAHGAKINGNGSMAIDLTQTSYSTVPSVDVELGNACSDHSDATLENLADGLVQGVEGYF
;
A
#
# COMPACT_ATOMS: atom_id res chain seq x y z
N MET A 1 -20.36 -31.59 35.64
CA MET A 1 -19.06 -30.97 35.36
C MET A 1 -19.00 -30.70 33.87
N THR A 2 -19.27 -29.48 33.50
CA THR A 2 -19.32 -29.04 32.10
C THR A 2 -17.93 -28.42 31.79
N GLU A 3 -17.19 -29.03 30.87
CA GLU A 3 -15.90 -28.50 30.45
C GLU A 3 -16.08 -27.16 29.73
N VAL A 4 -15.46 -26.13 30.28
CA VAL A 4 -15.26 -24.86 29.62
C VAL A 4 -14.07 -25.03 28.68
N VAL A 5 -14.32 -25.29 27.40
CA VAL A 5 -13.30 -25.18 26.37
C VAL A 5 -13.07 -23.70 26.15
N THR A 6 -11.93 -23.20 26.58
CA THR A 6 -11.58 -21.79 26.54
C THR A 6 -11.36 -21.32 25.09
N GLU A 7 -11.85 -20.16 24.78
CA GLU A 7 -11.72 -19.44 23.48
C GLU A 7 -10.27 -19.36 22.96
N ALA A 8 -9.29 -19.37 23.86
CA ALA A 8 -7.87 -19.38 23.57
C ALA A 8 -7.38 -20.54 22.67
N ALA A 9 -8.04 -21.72 22.73
CA ALA A 9 -7.64 -22.86 21.90
C ALA A 9 -8.11 -22.74 20.44
N LYS A 10 -9.11 -21.92 20.17
CA LYS A 10 -9.60 -21.65 18.80
C LYS A 10 -8.74 -20.62 18.07
N ASP A 11 -8.27 -19.61 18.79
CA ASP A 11 -7.39 -18.58 18.22
C ASP A 11 -6.04 -19.14 17.79
N THR A 12 -5.45 -20.05 18.59
CA THR A 12 -4.16 -20.67 18.28
C THR A 12 -4.23 -21.56 17.02
N GLN A 13 -5.34 -22.30 16.83
CA GLN A 13 -5.51 -23.13 15.63
C GLN A 13 -5.73 -22.30 14.35
N GLN A 14 -6.37 -21.13 14.47
CA GLN A 14 -6.58 -20.24 13.33
C GLN A 14 -5.30 -19.54 12.90
N THR A 15 -4.42 -19.22 13.85
CA THR A 15 -3.10 -18.62 13.59
C THR A 15 -2.13 -19.63 12.94
N GLU A 16 -2.15 -20.89 13.38
CA GLU A 16 -1.32 -21.97 12.79
C GLU A 16 -1.77 -22.31 11.36
N ALA A 17 -3.07 -22.38 11.09
CA ALA A 17 -3.59 -22.63 9.75
C ALA A 17 -3.25 -21.50 8.75
N GLN A 18 -3.25 -20.24 9.20
CA GLN A 18 -2.84 -19.10 8.38
C GLN A 18 -1.35 -19.07 8.09
N GLN A 19 -0.50 -19.54 9.02
CA GLN A 19 0.93 -19.65 8.81
C GLN A 19 1.29 -20.81 7.85
N GLU A 20 0.60 -21.93 7.90
CA GLU A 20 0.84 -23.07 7.00
C GLU A 20 0.42 -22.75 5.55
N GLU A 21 -0.69 -22.02 5.35
CA GLU A 21 -1.14 -21.60 4.02
C GLU A 21 -0.20 -20.57 3.39
N GLN A 22 0.32 -19.60 4.18
CA GLN A 22 1.33 -18.64 3.73
C GLN A 22 2.66 -19.32 3.36
N THR A 23 3.06 -20.39 4.06
CA THR A 23 4.30 -21.12 3.77
C THR A 23 4.19 -21.95 2.48
N ALA A 24 3.00 -22.46 2.14
CA ALA A 24 2.76 -23.23 0.92
C ALA A 24 2.79 -22.34 -0.34
N GLU A 25 2.19 -21.14 -0.28
CA GLU A 25 2.24 -20.17 -1.40
C GLU A 25 3.66 -19.62 -1.64
N GLN A 26 4.47 -19.44 -0.59
CA GLN A 26 5.86 -19.01 -0.72
C GLN A 26 6.74 -20.04 -1.45
N GLN A 27 6.45 -21.33 -1.32
CA GLN A 27 7.23 -22.39 -2.00
C GLN A 27 6.95 -22.48 -3.51
N ASP A 28 5.75 -22.14 -3.96
CA ASP A 28 5.41 -22.12 -5.39
C ASP A 28 6.00 -20.88 -6.11
N GLU A 29 6.20 -19.76 -5.43
CA GLU A 29 6.79 -18.54 -6.01
C GLU A 29 8.32 -18.63 -6.15
N GLU A 30 9.03 -19.35 -5.28
CA GLU A 30 10.50 -19.53 -5.39
C GLU A 30 10.94 -20.29 -6.65
N GLN A 31 10.07 -21.09 -7.27
CA GLN A 31 10.41 -21.85 -8.47
C GLN A 31 10.22 -21.08 -9.79
N ASN A 32 9.59 -19.91 -9.76
CA ASN A 32 9.26 -19.19 -11.00
C ASN A 32 9.98 -17.83 -11.17
N ASN A 33 10.91 -17.47 -10.29
CA ASN A 33 11.55 -16.14 -10.30
C ASN A 33 12.99 -16.16 -10.88
N SER A 34 13.14 -16.69 -12.09
CA SER A 34 14.34 -16.50 -12.94
C SER A 34 13.98 -15.78 -14.24
N GLY A 35 13.22 -14.69 -14.15
CA GLY A 35 12.81 -13.84 -15.26
C GLY A 35 13.52 -12.48 -15.20
N GLU A 36 14.18 -12.09 -16.25
CA GLU A 36 14.87 -10.83 -16.44
C GLU A 36 14.00 -9.63 -16.07
N ASN A 37 14.54 -8.76 -15.21
CA ASN A 37 13.96 -7.48 -14.83
C ASN A 37 13.89 -6.56 -16.05
N ASN A 38 12.83 -6.65 -16.83
CA ASN A 38 12.55 -5.77 -17.95
C ASN A 38 11.30 -4.92 -17.62
N SER A 39 11.45 -4.05 -16.61
CA SER A 39 10.45 -3.04 -16.30
C SER A 39 10.49 -1.96 -17.39
N SER A 40 9.80 -2.18 -18.50
CA SER A 40 9.55 -1.12 -19.47
C SER A 40 8.35 -0.31 -18.99
N TYR A 41 8.58 0.66 -18.08
CA TYR A 41 7.59 1.69 -17.79
C TYR A 41 7.18 2.39 -19.09
N GLN A 42 5.89 2.38 -19.40
CA GLN A 42 5.34 3.14 -20.52
C GLN A 42 4.64 4.37 -19.98
N TYR A 43 5.17 5.54 -20.33
CA TYR A 43 4.52 6.81 -19.98
C TYR A 43 3.11 6.86 -20.58
N VAL A 44 2.12 7.15 -19.72
CA VAL A 44 0.73 7.40 -20.11
C VAL A 44 0.44 8.87 -19.92
N GLU A 45 -0.04 9.56 -20.97
CA GLU A 45 -0.44 10.97 -20.87
C GLU A 45 -1.61 11.10 -19.89
N ARG A 46 -1.45 11.94 -18.87
CA ARG A 46 -2.42 12.17 -17.80
C ARG A 46 -2.87 13.63 -17.77
N ALA A 47 -3.97 13.88 -17.06
CA ALA A 47 -4.40 15.25 -16.77
C ALA A 47 -3.28 16.01 -16.04
N SER A 48 -3.02 17.25 -16.49
CA SER A 48 -2.03 18.11 -15.85
C SER A 48 -2.72 18.92 -14.74
N TYR A 49 -2.09 18.95 -13.57
CA TYR A 49 -2.53 19.72 -12.41
C TYR A 49 -1.48 20.76 -12.03
N GLU A 50 -1.88 21.88 -11.44
CA GLU A 50 -0.96 22.89 -10.94
C GLU A 50 -0.44 22.56 -9.53
N ASN A 51 0.65 23.22 -9.11
CA ASN A 51 1.19 23.05 -7.77
C ASN A 51 0.17 23.56 -6.71
N GLY A 52 -0.14 22.71 -5.73
CA GLY A 52 -1.15 22.98 -4.69
C GLY A 52 -2.59 22.72 -5.14
N GLU A 53 -2.81 22.24 -6.37
CA GLU A 53 -4.17 21.95 -6.87
C GLU A 53 -4.75 20.71 -6.18
N SER A 54 -6.03 20.80 -5.83
CA SER A 54 -6.80 19.69 -5.27
C SER A 54 -7.32 18.78 -6.37
N VAL A 55 -7.08 17.46 -6.18
CA VAL A 55 -7.51 16.41 -7.10
C VAL A 55 -8.60 15.58 -6.44
N SER A 56 -9.85 15.86 -6.78
CA SER A 56 -11.03 15.11 -6.30
C SER A 56 -11.34 13.92 -7.19
N LEU A 57 -12.05 12.93 -6.64
CA LEU A 57 -12.57 11.82 -7.43
C LEU A 57 -13.55 12.32 -8.49
N ASN A 58 -13.22 12.10 -9.76
CA ASN A 58 -14.15 12.41 -10.86
C ASN A 58 -15.10 11.22 -11.06
N PRO A 59 -16.42 11.40 -10.99
CA PRO A 59 -17.38 10.31 -11.12
C PRO A 59 -17.40 9.65 -12.50
N SER A 60 -16.76 10.24 -13.52
CA SER A 60 -16.60 9.62 -14.84
C SER A 60 -15.40 8.67 -14.96
N TRP A 61 -14.51 8.64 -13.97
CA TRP A 61 -13.37 7.74 -13.99
C TRP A 61 -13.80 6.30 -13.73
N GLN A 62 -13.10 5.37 -14.34
CA GLN A 62 -13.35 3.94 -14.16
C GLN A 62 -13.30 3.56 -12.68
N TYR A 63 -14.29 2.82 -12.20
CA TYR A 63 -14.48 2.38 -10.82
C TYR A 63 -14.80 3.50 -9.80
N ALA A 64 -14.98 4.75 -10.21
CA ALA A 64 -15.32 5.83 -9.27
C ALA A 64 -16.64 5.58 -8.51
N ASP A 65 -17.59 4.92 -9.14
CA ASP A 65 -18.89 4.52 -8.59
C ASP A 65 -18.83 3.41 -7.54
N HIS A 66 -17.67 2.75 -7.39
CA HIS A 66 -17.42 1.75 -6.34
C HIS A 66 -16.99 2.38 -5.00
N SER A 67 -16.62 3.66 -5.00
CA SER A 67 -16.27 4.40 -3.78
C SER A 67 -17.51 4.79 -2.98
N ALA A 68 -17.40 4.73 -1.67
CA ALA A 68 -18.46 5.10 -0.72
C ALA A 68 -18.10 6.32 0.14
N ILE A 69 -16.81 6.68 0.27
CA ILE A 69 -16.32 7.89 0.97
C ILE A 69 -15.37 8.62 0.02
N ASN A 70 -15.84 9.73 -0.59
CA ASN A 70 -15.13 10.41 -1.65
C ASN A 70 -15.36 11.95 -1.69
N SER A 71 -15.69 12.54 -0.56
CA SER A 71 -15.88 13.99 -0.46
C SER A 71 -14.59 14.78 -0.25
N GLY A 72 -13.47 14.09 -0.01
CA GLY A 72 -12.14 14.68 0.11
C GLY A 72 -11.41 14.84 -1.22
N CYS A 73 -10.15 15.25 -1.15
CA CYS A 73 -9.27 15.38 -2.31
C CYS A 73 -7.83 15.03 -1.95
N ALA A 74 -7.06 14.57 -2.95
CA ALA A 74 -5.61 14.56 -2.93
C ALA A 74 -5.08 15.96 -3.30
N VAL A 75 -3.78 16.20 -3.09
CA VAL A 75 -3.14 17.48 -3.43
C VAL A 75 -1.91 17.23 -4.29
N MET A 76 -1.83 17.95 -5.42
CA MET A 76 -0.68 17.87 -6.32
C MET A 76 0.44 18.81 -5.88
N TYR A 77 1.66 18.30 -5.80
CA TYR A 77 2.88 19.08 -5.56
C TYR A 77 3.85 18.89 -6.72
N LYS A 78 4.44 19.98 -7.20
CA LYS A 78 5.36 19.94 -8.34
C LYS A 78 6.79 20.25 -7.92
N ALA A 79 7.73 19.46 -8.40
CA ALA A 79 9.14 19.74 -8.27
C ALA A 79 9.51 21.05 -8.97
N THR A 80 10.34 21.85 -8.31
CA THR A 80 10.77 23.17 -8.82
C THR A 80 12.11 23.14 -9.53
N ALA A 81 12.87 22.04 -9.40
CA ALA A 81 14.17 21.85 -10.02
C ALA A 81 14.31 20.41 -10.56
N ASN A 82 15.08 20.24 -11.63
CA ASN A 82 15.40 18.94 -12.25
C ASN A 82 14.16 18.05 -12.50
N ARG A 83 13.06 18.65 -12.85
CA ARG A 83 11.76 18.02 -12.92
C ARG A 83 11.75 16.87 -13.94
N LYS A 84 11.43 15.67 -13.47
CA LYS A 84 11.40 14.43 -14.26
C LYS A 84 10.08 14.24 -15.02
N ASN A 85 9.04 15.03 -14.72
CA ASN A 85 7.66 14.89 -15.22
C ASN A 85 7.03 13.51 -14.92
N ILE A 86 7.42 12.92 -13.82
CA ILE A 86 6.86 11.69 -13.25
C ILE A 86 6.15 12.08 -11.96
N VAL A 87 4.91 11.63 -11.78
CA VAL A 87 4.09 11.88 -10.61
C VAL A 87 4.03 10.64 -9.73
N VAL A 88 4.56 10.73 -8.52
CA VAL A 88 4.47 9.67 -7.52
C VAL A 88 3.25 9.91 -6.62
N GLY A 89 2.29 9.01 -6.64
CA GLY A 89 1.16 9.00 -5.71
C GLY A 89 1.62 8.48 -4.34
N VAL A 90 1.69 9.36 -3.33
CA VAL A 90 2.07 9.02 -1.95
C VAL A 90 0.82 8.96 -1.10
N ASN A 91 0.48 7.77 -0.63
CA ASN A 91 -0.72 7.48 0.15
C ASN A 91 -0.35 7.15 1.59
N ALA A 92 -0.47 8.12 2.48
CA ALA A 92 -0.39 7.85 3.92
C ALA A 92 -1.56 6.94 4.33
N GLY A 93 -1.28 5.74 4.80
CA GLY A 93 -2.28 4.75 5.20
C GLY A 93 -3.25 5.25 6.27
N HIS A 94 -4.47 4.75 6.30
CA HIS A 94 -5.52 5.12 7.26
C HIS A 94 -6.00 6.59 7.17
N GLY A 95 -6.48 7.16 8.29
CA GLY A 95 -6.84 8.59 8.38
C GLY A 95 -8.07 8.98 7.56
N THR A 96 -9.14 8.15 7.61
CA THR A 96 -10.48 8.49 7.11
C THR A 96 -11.49 8.24 8.23
N SER A 97 -12.05 9.31 8.77
CA SER A 97 -13.07 9.23 9.81
C SER A 97 -14.30 8.48 9.31
N GLY A 98 -14.77 7.49 10.09
CA GLY A 98 -15.90 6.64 9.71
C GLY A 98 -15.56 5.50 8.73
N GLY A 99 -14.33 5.40 8.24
CA GLY A 99 -13.89 4.39 7.25
C GLY A 99 -14.13 2.96 7.69
N THR A 100 -13.98 2.65 8.98
CA THR A 100 -14.21 1.31 9.54
C THR A 100 -15.69 0.90 9.57
N SER A 101 -16.62 1.86 9.52
CA SER A 101 -18.06 1.62 9.56
C SER A 101 -18.69 1.45 8.17
N VAL A 102 -17.95 1.76 7.13
CA VAL A 102 -18.37 1.68 5.72
C VAL A 102 -17.65 0.53 5.04
N LYS A 103 -18.28 -0.09 4.05
CA LYS A 103 -17.69 -1.17 3.25
C LYS A 103 -17.79 -0.88 1.77
N THR A 104 -16.72 -1.19 1.03
CA THR A 104 -16.67 -1.17 -0.45
C THR A 104 -16.45 -2.59 -0.97
N LEU A 105 -16.63 -2.81 -2.27
CA LEU A 105 -16.27 -4.08 -2.89
C LEU A 105 -14.75 -4.30 -2.76
N CYS A 106 -14.35 -5.55 -2.48
CA CYS A 106 -12.93 -5.92 -2.45
C CYS A 106 -12.30 -5.83 -3.84
N HIS A 107 -13.04 -6.30 -4.85
CA HIS A 107 -12.62 -6.41 -6.25
C HIS A 107 -13.60 -5.69 -7.18
N PRO A 108 -13.13 -5.15 -8.31
CA PRO A 108 -14.00 -4.44 -9.26
C PRO A 108 -15.11 -5.33 -9.87
N ASP A 109 -14.84 -6.63 -10.02
CA ASP A 109 -15.79 -7.60 -10.57
C ASP A 109 -16.76 -8.19 -9.52
N GLY A 110 -16.61 -7.80 -8.24
CA GLY A 110 -17.41 -8.28 -7.12
C GLY A 110 -17.03 -9.66 -6.61
N SER A 111 -15.95 -10.27 -7.11
CA SER A 111 -15.42 -11.54 -6.60
C SER A 111 -14.93 -11.42 -5.15
N ALA A 112 -14.76 -12.55 -4.50
CA ALA A 112 -14.37 -12.61 -3.09
C ALA A 112 -12.84 -12.57 -2.94
N LYS A 113 -12.37 -12.00 -1.82
CA LYS A 113 -10.95 -12.02 -1.43
C LYS A 113 -10.41 -13.44 -1.36
N THR A 114 -9.21 -13.62 -1.88
CA THR A 114 -8.50 -14.90 -1.89
C THR A 114 -7.64 -15.11 -0.66
N THR A 115 -7.16 -14.04 -0.01
CA THR A 115 -6.39 -14.11 1.24
C THR A 115 -7.02 -13.27 2.34
N GLY A 116 -6.59 -13.50 3.58
CA GLY A 116 -6.98 -12.72 4.76
C GLY A 116 -6.29 -11.34 4.81
N GLY A 117 -6.39 -10.71 5.98
CA GLY A 117 -5.92 -9.37 6.33
C GLY A 117 -6.92 -8.74 7.30
N THR A 118 -7.06 -7.42 7.34
CA THR A 118 -8.11 -6.74 8.13
C THR A 118 -9.52 -7.25 7.79
N THR A 119 -9.74 -7.69 6.56
CA THR A 119 -10.95 -8.38 6.13
C THR A 119 -10.58 -9.81 5.71
N GLY A 120 -11.27 -10.81 6.25
CA GLY A 120 -10.98 -12.22 6.01
C GLY A 120 -11.18 -12.66 4.55
N ALA A 121 -10.51 -13.73 4.17
CA ALA A 121 -10.71 -14.43 2.89
C ALA A 121 -12.19 -14.83 2.70
N GLY A 122 -12.65 -14.89 1.47
CA GLY A 122 -14.05 -15.19 1.12
C GLY A 122 -15.02 -14.00 1.21
N ALA A 123 -14.59 -12.85 1.75
CA ALA A 123 -15.41 -11.66 1.80
C ALA A 123 -15.43 -10.93 0.45
N THR A 124 -16.63 -10.52 -0.01
CA THR A 124 -16.79 -9.69 -1.23
C THR A 124 -16.72 -8.20 -0.95
N LYS A 125 -16.81 -7.79 0.34
CA LYS A 125 -16.71 -6.40 0.77
C LYS A 125 -15.74 -6.27 1.95
N ALA A 126 -14.84 -5.31 1.87
CA ALA A 126 -13.90 -4.93 2.91
C ALA A 126 -14.30 -3.61 3.57
N VAL A 127 -13.76 -3.32 4.76
CA VAL A 127 -13.87 -1.98 5.34
C VAL A 127 -13.25 -0.95 4.38
N ALA A 128 -13.93 0.18 4.24
CA ALA A 128 -13.56 1.22 3.28
C ALA A 128 -12.16 1.80 3.55
N VAL A 129 -11.83 2.01 4.83
CA VAL A 129 -10.48 2.30 5.34
C VAL A 129 -10.38 1.73 6.75
N SER A 130 -9.37 0.94 7.05
CA SER A 130 -9.12 0.46 8.41
C SER A 130 -8.60 1.56 9.33
N GLY A 131 -8.75 1.37 10.64
CA GLY A 131 -8.23 2.32 11.64
C GLY A 131 -6.70 2.32 11.77
N GLY A 132 -6.06 1.27 11.31
CA GLY A 132 -4.64 1.02 11.55
C GLY A 132 -4.36 0.40 12.92
N MET A 133 -3.11 0.05 13.15
CA MET A 133 -2.61 -0.42 14.44
C MET A 133 -2.16 0.76 15.33
N SER A 134 -1.71 0.46 16.53
CA SER A 134 -0.95 1.40 17.38
C SER A 134 0.42 0.83 17.68
N PHE A 135 1.44 1.69 17.64
CA PHE A 135 2.78 1.33 18.12
C PHE A 135 2.79 1.00 19.61
N ASN A 136 3.83 0.35 20.09
CA ASN A 136 3.95 -0.06 21.49
C ASN A 136 3.98 1.12 22.50
N ASP A 137 4.29 2.30 22.03
CA ASP A 137 4.25 3.55 22.83
C ASP A 137 2.85 4.21 22.80
N GLY A 138 1.88 3.61 22.10
CA GLY A 138 0.51 4.11 21.95
C GLY A 138 0.31 5.08 20.79
N THR A 139 1.35 5.39 20.01
CA THR A 139 1.22 6.27 18.84
C THR A 139 0.36 5.60 17.76
N PRO A 140 -0.70 6.25 17.24
CA PRO A 140 -1.51 5.68 16.16
C PRO A 140 -0.72 5.58 14.85
N GLU A 141 -0.83 4.48 14.14
CA GLU A 141 -0.22 4.28 12.82
C GLU A 141 -0.55 5.40 11.84
N SER A 142 -1.80 5.87 11.82
CA SER A 142 -2.24 6.96 10.93
C SER A 142 -1.46 8.26 11.13
N SER A 143 -0.91 8.52 12.31
CA SER A 143 -0.06 9.69 12.58
C SER A 143 1.34 9.51 12.02
N VAL A 144 1.89 8.30 12.14
CA VAL A 144 3.24 7.98 11.65
C VAL A 144 3.25 7.89 10.12
N THR A 145 2.24 7.27 9.51
CA THR A 145 2.10 7.20 8.04
C THR A 145 1.97 8.58 7.41
N LEU A 146 1.23 9.50 8.04
CA LEU A 146 1.15 10.89 7.56
C LEU A 146 2.50 11.60 7.61
N ARG A 147 3.22 11.47 8.73
CA ARG A 147 4.54 12.09 8.89
C ARG A 147 5.55 11.50 7.90
N MET A 148 5.56 10.18 7.73
CA MET A 148 6.40 9.50 6.75
C MET A 148 6.09 9.98 5.32
N ALA A 149 4.81 10.11 4.96
CA ALA A 149 4.40 10.60 3.65
C ALA A 149 4.85 12.05 3.40
N GLN A 150 4.81 12.91 4.41
CA GLN A 150 5.28 14.31 4.31
C GLN A 150 6.79 14.38 4.10
N ILE A 151 7.57 13.58 4.83
CA ILE A 151 9.02 13.46 4.64
C ILE A 151 9.34 12.93 3.24
N LEU A 152 8.68 11.85 2.83
CA LEU A 152 8.87 11.25 1.50
C LEU A 152 8.53 12.24 0.38
N LYS A 153 7.41 12.98 0.49
CA LYS A 153 7.04 14.03 -0.44
C LYS A 153 8.17 15.04 -0.64
N ASP A 154 8.72 15.57 0.45
CA ASP A 154 9.75 16.61 0.36
C ASP A 154 11.03 16.08 -0.32
N LYS A 155 11.43 14.83 -0.04
CA LYS A 155 12.58 14.17 -0.68
C LYS A 155 12.32 13.85 -2.16
N LEU A 156 11.14 13.37 -2.54
CA LEU A 156 10.76 13.14 -3.94
C LEU A 156 10.77 14.44 -4.75
N LEU A 157 10.21 15.52 -4.21
CA LEU A 157 10.24 16.84 -4.85
C LEU A 157 11.68 17.34 -5.04
N ALA A 158 12.55 17.15 -4.05
CA ALA A 158 13.98 17.48 -4.15
C ALA A 158 14.70 16.64 -5.20
N ALA A 159 14.30 15.37 -5.40
CA ALA A 159 14.81 14.48 -6.43
C ALA A 159 14.21 14.75 -7.84
N GLY A 160 13.28 15.70 -7.97
CA GLY A 160 12.68 16.11 -9.24
C GLY A 160 11.40 15.38 -9.64
N TYR A 161 10.82 14.57 -8.78
CA TYR A 161 9.50 13.97 -8.98
C TYR A 161 8.38 14.91 -8.54
N ASP A 162 7.30 14.96 -9.29
CA ASP A 162 6.06 15.55 -8.80
C ASP A 162 5.40 14.55 -7.82
N VAL A 163 4.63 15.05 -6.86
CA VAL A 163 4.00 14.22 -5.84
C VAL A 163 2.51 14.50 -5.73
N LEU A 164 1.71 13.46 -5.88
CA LEU A 164 0.30 13.49 -5.54
C LEU A 164 0.14 12.96 -4.10
N MET A 165 -0.03 13.88 -3.15
CA MET A 165 -0.33 13.52 -1.76
C MET A 165 -1.79 13.08 -1.64
N VAL A 166 -2.03 11.79 -1.52
CA VAL A 166 -3.38 11.22 -1.41
C VAL A 166 -4.03 11.59 -0.07
N ARG A 167 -3.23 11.69 0.98
CA ARG A 167 -3.63 12.23 2.27
C ARG A 167 -2.54 13.16 2.81
N ASP A 168 -2.87 14.43 2.98
CA ASP A 168 -1.94 15.47 3.47
C ASP A 168 -2.43 16.12 4.78
N GLY A 169 -3.35 15.47 5.47
CA GLY A 169 -3.92 15.88 6.75
C GLY A 169 -4.29 14.69 7.62
N SER A 170 -4.79 14.97 8.83
CA SER A 170 -5.20 13.93 9.78
C SER A 170 -6.42 13.12 9.30
N ASP A 171 -7.26 13.72 8.47
CA ASP A 171 -8.45 13.10 7.86
C ASP A 171 -8.54 13.53 6.39
N VAL A 172 -8.84 12.59 5.48
CA VAL A 172 -9.01 12.87 4.04
C VAL A 172 -10.31 12.24 3.59
N GLN A 173 -11.32 12.17 3.98
CA GLN A 173 -12.61 11.65 3.48
C GLN A 173 -12.54 11.03 2.06
N LEU A 174 -11.57 10.11 1.87
CA LEU A 174 -11.36 9.25 0.71
C LEU A 174 -11.19 7.81 1.18
N ASP A 175 -12.00 6.88 0.66
CA ASP A 175 -11.79 5.45 0.88
C ASP A 175 -10.70 4.87 -0.03
N ASN A 176 -10.34 3.59 0.21
CA ASN A 176 -9.26 2.94 -0.55
C ASN A 176 -9.55 2.87 -2.05
N VAL A 177 -10.82 2.75 -2.46
CA VAL A 177 -11.19 2.79 -3.89
C VAL A 177 -10.98 4.19 -4.46
N ALA A 178 -11.48 5.25 -3.78
CA ALA A 178 -11.30 6.63 -4.23
C ALA A 178 -9.81 7.00 -4.33
N ARG A 179 -9.00 6.67 -3.32
CA ARG A 179 -7.54 6.88 -3.31
C ARG A 179 -6.87 6.24 -4.52
N THR A 180 -7.22 4.98 -4.79
CA THR A 180 -6.67 4.22 -5.93
C THR A 180 -7.11 4.81 -7.26
N VAL A 181 -8.40 5.13 -7.43
CA VAL A 181 -8.92 5.70 -8.68
C VAL A 181 -8.32 7.08 -8.96
N ILE A 182 -8.11 7.91 -7.93
CA ILE A 182 -7.41 9.20 -8.08
C ILE A 182 -5.98 8.96 -8.57
N CYS A 183 -5.23 8.03 -7.97
CA CYS A 183 -3.87 7.70 -8.43
C CYS A 183 -3.86 7.15 -9.86
N ASN A 184 -4.80 6.28 -10.23
CA ASN A 184 -4.92 5.76 -11.60
C ASN A 184 -5.01 6.85 -12.67
N ASN A 185 -5.56 8.02 -12.32
CA ASN A 185 -5.82 9.10 -13.27
C ASN A 185 -4.88 10.31 -13.12
N ALA A 186 -4.14 10.41 -12.01
CA ALA A 186 -3.33 11.59 -11.71
C ALA A 186 -1.87 11.26 -11.30
N ALA A 187 -1.47 9.99 -11.21
CA ALA A 187 -0.13 9.60 -10.84
C ALA A 187 0.45 8.52 -11.77
N ASP A 188 1.76 8.39 -11.85
CA ASP A 188 2.48 7.38 -12.63
C ASP A 188 2.70 6.10 -11.84
N CYS A 189 2.69 6.18 -10.53
CA CYS A 189 2.63 5.05 -9.61
C CYS A 189 1.90 5.43 -8.31
N HIS A 190 1.53 4.43 -7.52
CA HIS A 190 0.82 4.60 -6.25
C HIS A 190 1.54 3.82 -5.14
N ILE A 191 2.07 4.51 -4.14
CA ILE A 191 2.77 3.93 -2.99
C ILE A 191 1.97 4.23 -1.73
N ALA A 192 1.38 3.20 -1.11
CA ALA A 192 0.79 3.30 0.21
C ALA A 192 1.82 2.96 1.29
N LEU A 193 1.79 3.70 2.39
CA LEU A 193 2.74 3.59 3.49
C LEU A 193 2.02 3.07 4.73
N HIS A 194 2.52 1.97 5.29
CA HIS A 194 1.92 1.26 6.40
C HIS A 194 2.95 0.71 7.39
N TRP A 195 2.48 0.23 8.53
CA TRP A 195 3.19 -0.61 9.51
C TRP A 195 2.29 -1.78 9.91
N ASP A 196 2.81 -3.01 9.80
CA ASP A 196 2.04 -4.23 9.98
C ASP A 196 1.56 -4.43 11.43
N GLY A 197 0.28 -4.73 11.58
CA GLY A 197 -0.37 -5.05 12.84
C GLY A 197 -0.29 -6.55 13.19
N ASP A 198 0.88 -7.17 13.08
CA ASP A 198 1.11 -8.63 13.21
C ASP A 198 1.11 -9.17 14.64
N GLY A 199 1.12 -8.27 15.66
CA GLY A 199 1.15 -8.64 17.08
C GLY A 199 2.47 -9.23 17.56
N LEU A 200 3.55 -9.20 16.78
CA LEU A 200 4.87 -9.65 17.19
C LEU A 200 5.48 -8.74 18.27
N SER A 201 6.36 -9.29 19.09
CA SER A 201 7.08 -8.57 20.14
C SER A 201 8.48 -8.09 19.74
N TYR A 202 8.79 -8.12 18.44
CA TYR A 202 10.05 -7.68 17.86
C TYR A 202 9.82 -6.96 16.55
N ASP A 203 10.73 -6.09 16.14
CA ASP A 203 10.69 -5.47 14.84
C ASP A 203 10.85 -6.51 13.73
N LYS A 204 9.84 -6.62 12.88
CA LYS A 204 9.77 -7.57 11.76
C LYS A 204 10.65 -7.13 10.58
N GLY A 205 10.76 -5.84 10.35
CA GLY A 205 11.39 -5.24 9.18
C GLY A 205 10.41 -4.94 8.06
N CYS A 206 10.92 -4.29 7.01
CA CYS A 206 10.13 -3.81 5.87
C CYS A 206 9.83 -4.94 4.88
N PHE A 207 8.67 -4.85 4.23
CA PHE A 207 8.28 -5.68 3.10
C PHE A 207 7.19 -4.97 2.28
N TYR A 208 6.98 -5.37 1.04
CA TYR A 208 5.84 -4.92 0.26
C TYR A 208 4.79 -6.01 0.15
N ILE A 209 3.56 -5.60 -0.09
CA ILE A 209 2.45 -6.52 -0.33
C ILE A 209 2.42 -6.86 -1.82
N SER A 210 2.78 -8.10 -2.16
CA SER A 210 2.72 -8.66 -3.51
C SER A 210 1.31 -9.13 -3.86
N VAL A 211 1.03 -9.26 -5.15
CA VAL A 211 -0.27 -9.71 -5.65
C VAL A 211 -0.38 -11.23 -5.54
N PRO A 212 -1.34 -11.80 -4.79
CA PRO A 212 -1.50 -13.24 -4.67
C PRO A 212 -1.95 -13.89 -5.99
N GLY A 213 -1.51 -15.13 -6.22
CA GLY A 213 -1.82 -15.89 -7.44
C GLY A 213 -3.31 -15.98 -7.76
N GLY A 214 -4.15 -16.05 -6.74
CA GLY A 214 -5.61 -16.18 -6.89
C GLY A 214 -6.31 -15.03 -7.61
N ILE A 215 -5.72 -13.83 -7.66
CA ILE A 215 -6.31 -12.66 -8.35
C ILE A 215 -5.53 -12.23 -9.60
N LYS A 216 -4.39 -12.86 -9.92
CA LYS A 216 -3.57 -12.49 -11.11
C LYS A 216 -4.30 -12.69 -12.45
N GLY A 217 -5.43 -13.40 -12.48
CA GLY A 217 -6.30 -13.56 -13.66
C GLY A 217 -7.45 -12.56 -13.74
N MET A 218 -7.66 -11.70 -12.75
CA MET A 218 -8.75 -10.72 -12.69
C MET A 218 -8.29 -9.36 -13.23
N GLU A 219 -9.06 -8.72 -14.11
CA GLU A 219 -8.76 -7.34 -14.52
C GLU A 219 -9.20 -6.32 -13.44
N PRO A 220 -8.42 -5.26 -13.23
CA PRO A 220 -7.21 -4.82 -13.96
C PRO A 220 -5.91 -5.49 -13.51
N VAL A 221 -5.94 -6.35 -12.49
CA VAL A 221 -4.74 -7.00 -11.91
C VAL A 221 -3.99 -7.79 -12.97
N ALA A 222 -4.69 -8.56 -13.82
CA ALA A 222 -4.09 -9.40 -14.85
C ALA A 222 -3.14 -8.62 -15.78
N SER A 223 -3.49 -7.38 -16.08
CA SER A 223 -2.69 -6.50 -16.94
C SER A 223 -1.58 -5.73 -16.21
N HIS A 224 -1.58 -5.70 -14.86
CA HIS A 224 -0.72 -4.76 -14.12
C HIS A 224 0.09 -5.41 -12.99
N TRP A 225 -0.17 -6.65 -12.57
CA TRP A 225 0.46 -7.23 -11.39
C TRP A 225 1.99 -7.30 -11.46
N GLN A 226 2.58 -7.53 -12.65
CA GLN A 226 4.03 -7.53 -12.81
C GLN A 226 4.64 -6.16 -12.51
N GLN A 227 3.94 -5.08 -12.87
CA GLN A 227 4.38 -3.70 -12.58
C GLN A 227 4.23 -3.39 -11.09
N HIS A 228 3.20 -3.91 -10.44
CA HIS A 228 3.02 -3.79 -8.98
C HIS A 228 4.18 -4.45 -8.25
N ASP A 229 4.48 -5.70 -8.57
CA ASP A 229 5.55 -6.47 -7.95
C ASP A 229 6.94 -5.87 -8.28
N ALA A 230 7.17 -5.37 -9.50
CA ALA A 230 8.42 -4.71 -9.88
C ALA A 230 8.65 -3.41 -9.10
N LEU A 231 7.61 -2.58 -8.91
CA LEU A 231 7.71 -1.39 -8.07
C LEU A 231 8.04 -1.78 -6.61
N GLY A 232 7.32 -2.74 -6.04
CA GLY A 232 7.56 -3.23 -4.69
C GLY A 232 8.99 -3.74 -4.49
N ALA A 233 9.48 -4.57 -5.41
CA ALA A 233 10.85 -5.08 -5.37
C ALA A 233 11.89 -3.95 -5.41
N SER A 234 11.70 -2.95 -6.28
CA SER A 234 12.61 -1.80 -6.38
C SER A 234 12.63 -0.97 -5.08
N LEU A 235 11.46 -0.74 -4.46
CA LEU A 235 11.39 -0.03 -3.17
C LEU A 235 12.12 -0.79 -2.06
N ILE A 236 11.98 -2.12 -2.00
CA ILE A 236 12.67 -2.95 -1.01
C ILE A 236 14.18 -2.93 -1.22
N GLU A 237 14.67 -2.95 -2.45
CA GLU A 237 16.10 -2.81 -2.74
C GLU A 237 16.63 -1.44 -2.31
N GLY A 238 15.90 -0.35 -2.55
CA GLY A 238 16.26 0.97 -2.05
C GLY A 238 16.30 1.04 -0.51
N LEU A 239 15.29 0.49 0.17
CA LEU A 239 15.28 0.39 1.64
C LEU A 239 16.45 -0.44 2.17
N ARG A 240 16.76 -1.57 1.54
CA ARG A 240 17.91 -2.44 1.88
C ARG A 240 19.23 -1.69 1.73
N ALA A 241 19.40 -0.94 0.63
CA ALA A 241 20.61 -0.15 0.37
C ALA A 241 20.84 0.94 1.43
N HIS A 242 19.77 1.45 2.06
CA HIS A 242 19.82 2.38 3.18
C HIS A 242 19.85 1.69 4.56
N GLY A 243 20.09 0.38 4.61
CA GLY A 243 20.28 -0.37 5.84
C GLY A 243 19.00 -0.66 6.62
N ALA A 244 17.82 -0.47 6.03
CA ALA A 244 16.58 -0.91 6.64
C ALA A 244 16.56 -2.44 6.80
N LYS A 245 16.01 -2.90 7.92
CA LYS A 245 15.77 -4.33 8.12
C LYS A 245 14.67 -4.78 7.16
N ILE A 246 14.91 -5.88 6.47
CA ILE A 246 13.94 -6.45 5.53
C ILE A 246 13.40 -7.77 6.09
N ASN A 247 12.08 -7.95 6.02
CA ASN A 247 11.41 -9.19 6.39
C ASN A 247 11.56 -10.24 5.28
N GLY A 248 12.14 -11.38 5.60
CA GLY A 248 12.29 -12.49 4.66
C GLY A 248 12.94 -12.08 3.33
N ASN A 249 12.27 -12.36 2.23
CA ASN A 249 12.67 -11.93 0.88
C ASN A 249 12.21 -10.49 0.53
N GLY A 250 11.46 -9.85 1.40
CA GLY A 250 10.96 -8.47 1.22
C GLY A 250 9.55 -8.38 0.64
N SER A 251 8.83 -9.49 0.47
CA SER A 251 7.45 -9.50 -0.01
C SER A 251 6.56 -10.44 0.79
N MET A 252 5.24 -10.15 0.78
CA MET A 252 4.20 -10.99 1.33
C MET A 252 2.95 -10.88 0.47
N ALA A 253 2.40 -12.01 0.02
CA ALA A 253 1.22 -12.03 -0.85
C ALA A 253 -0.06 -11.81 -0.04
N ILE A 254 -0.70 -10.66 -0.22
CA ILE A 254 -2.00 -10.32 0.40
C ILE A 254 -2.91 -9.66 -0.63
N ASP A 255 -4.14 -10.10 -0.68
CA ASP A 255 -5.18 -9.56 -1.53
C ASP A 255 -5.68 -8.22 -0.98
N LEU A 256 -5.31 -7.12 -1.63
CA LEU A 256 -5.67 -5.76 -1.25
C LEU A 256 -6.61 -5.09 -2.25
N THR A 257 -7.60 -4.35 -1.74
CA THR A 257 -8.47 -3.49 -2.56
C THR A 257 -7.66 -2.52 -3.41
N GLN A 258 -6.57 -1.94 -2.89
CA GLN A 258 -5.71 -1.03 -3.63
C GLN A 258 -5.18 -1.67 -4.93
N THR A 259 -4.46 -2.78 -4.86
CA THR A 259 -3.89 -3.45 -6.03
C THR A 259 -4.96 -4.00 -6.94
N SER A 260 -6.12 -4.43 -6.39
CA SER A 260 -7.24 -4.96 -7.16
C SER A 260 -7.93 -3.93 -8.07
N TYR A 261 -7.85 -2.64 -7.74
CA TYR A 261 -8.41 -1.53 -8.54
C TYR A 261 -7.36 -0.74 -9.33
N SER A 262 -6.07 -1.02 -9.14
CA SER A 262 -5.00 -0.21 -9.74
C SER A 262 -4.78 -0.51 -11.20
N THR A 263 -4.69 0.56 -12.00
CA THR A 263 -4.30 0.56 -13.42
C THR A 263 -2.95 1.22 -13.66
N VAL A 264 -2.23 1.55 -12.58
CA VAL A 264 -0.85 2.04 -12.57
C VAL A 264 -0.04 1.16 -11.63
N PRO A 265 1.30 1.11 -11.72
CA PRO A 265 2.13 0.44 -10.73
C PRO A 265 1.73 0.88 -9.33
N SER A 266 1.31 -0.07 -8.49
CA SER A 266 0.72 0.25 -7.18
C SER A 266 1.15 -0.77 -6.14
N VAL A 267 1.60 -0.28 -4.99
CA VAL A 267 2.11 -1.13 -3.92
C VAL A 267 1.74 -0.55 -2.55
N ASP A 268 1.49 -1.44 -1.62
CA ASP A 268 1.45 -1.17 -0.19
C ASP A 268 2.80 -1.62 0.39
N VAL A 269 3.47 -0.74 1.13
CA VAL A 269 4.76 -1.01 1.76
C VAL A 269 4.60 -0.93 3.26
N GLU A 270 4.86 -2.05 3.91
CA GLU A 270 4.96 -2.16 5.36
C GLU A 270 6.38 -1.80 5.79
N LEU A 271 6.55 -0.67 6.47
CA LEU A 271 7.86 -0.14 6.87
C LEU A 271 8.35 -0.70 8.22
N GLY A 272 7.69 -1.71 8.71
CA GLY A 272 7.95 -2.41 9.96
C GLY A 272 6.65 -2.89 10.61
N ASN A 273 6.60 -2.89 11.93
CA ASN A 273 5.42 -3.24 12.72
C ASN A 273 5.32 -2.40 14.01
N ALA A 274 4.44 -2.79 14.94
CA ALA A 274 4.23 -2.07 16.21
C ALA A 274 5.51 -1.92 17.08
N CYS A 275 6.54 -2.71 16.85
CA CYS A 275 7.82 -2.67 17.58
C CYS A 275 8.91 -1.85 16.88
N SER A 276 8.66 -1.36 15.67
CA SER A 276 9.67 -0.63 14.88
C SER A 276 9.88 0.78 15.42
N ASP A 277 11.10 1.28 15.32
CA ASP A 277 11.41 2.67 15.57
C ASP A 277 10.76 3.56 14.52
N HIS A 278 10.08 4.61 14.96
CA HIS A 278 9.43 5.60 14.12
C HIS A 278 9.88 7.04 14.48
N SER A 279 11.12 7.16 14.99
CA SER A 279 11.77 8.47 15.20
C SER A 279 12.00 9.18 13.88
N ASP A 280 12.17 10.51 13.92
CA ASP A 280 12.44 11.31 12.71
C ASP A 280 13.64 10.78 11.94
N ALA A 281 14.71 10.42 12.62
CA ALA A 281 15.91 9.90 11.97
C ALA A 281 15.65 8.60 11.22
N THR A 282 14.82 7.71 11.77
CA THR A 282 14.42 6.46 11.10
C THR A 282 13.52 6.74 9.92
N LEU A 283 12.50 7.60 10.05
CA LEU A 283 11.62 7.96 8.96
C LEU A 283 12.36 8.65 7.80
N GLU A 284 13.32 9.54 8.11
CA GLU A 284 14.20 10.17 7.12
C GLU A 284 15.02 9.13 6.34
N ASN A 285 15.61 8.16 7.03
CA ASN A 285 16.40 7.09 6.39
C ASN A 285 15.52 6.16 5.53
N LEU A 286 14.33 5.80 6.01
CA LEU A 286 13.37 5.02 5.24
C LEU A 286 12.93 5.78 3.98
N ALA A 287 12.69 7.10 4.09
CA ALA A 287 12.33 7.93 2.96
C ALA A 287 13.45 8.01 1.91
N ASP A 288 14.72 8.10 2.32
CA ASP A 288 15.87 8.04 1.41
C ASP A 288 15.90 6.71 0.64
N GLY A 289 15.64 5.60 1.33
CA GLY A 289 15.51 4.27 0.72
C GLY A 289 14.37 4.19 -0.29
N LEU A 290 13.19 4.72 0.06
CA LEU A 290 12.05 4.75 -0.87
C LEU A 290 12.31 5.62 -2.10
N VAL A 291 12.97 6.79 -1.95
CA VAL A 291 13.37 7.62 -3.09
C VAL A 291 14.31 6.86 -4.00
N GLN A 292 15.34 6.20 -3.46
CA GLN A 292 16.24 5.36 -4.25
C GLN A 292 15.49 4.24 -4.97
N GLY A 293 14.51 3.62 -4.32
CA GLY A 293 13.67 2.60 -4.94
C GLY A 293 12.81 3.14 -6.09
N VAL A 294 12.25 4.35 -5.94
CA VAL A 294 11.54 5.04 -7.03
C VAL A 294 12.49 5.35 -8.19
N GLU A 295 13.70 5.84 -7.90
CA GLU A 295 14.72 6.10 -8.94
C GLU A 295 15.18 4.83 -9.66
N GLY A 296 15.20 3.69 -8.98
CA GLY A 296 15.53 2.40 -9.58
C GLY A 296 14.43 1.81 -10.44
N TYR A 297 13.18 2.22 -10.21
CA TYR A 297 12.02 1.77 -10.97
C TYR A 297 11.81 2.55 -12.26
N PHE A 298 12.00 3.88 -12.25
CA PHE A 298 11.81 4.80 -13.38
C PHE A 298 13.14 5.13 -14.08
#